data_070c4d887f2959a41763ce38fc9c89f9
#
_entry.id   070c4d887f2959a41763ce38fc9c89f9
#
_cell.length_a   1.000
_cell.length_b   1.000
_cell.length_c   1.000
_cell.angle_alpha   90.00
_cell.angle_beta   90.00
_cell.angle_gamma   90.00
#
_symmetry.space_group_name_H-M   'P 1'
#
loop_
_entity.id
_entity.type
_entity.pdbx_description
1 polymer ?
#
loop_
_entity_poly.entity_id
_entity_poly.type
_entity_poly.pdbx_seq_one_letter_code
_entity_poly.pdbx_strand_id
1 'polypeptide(L)'
;MLASLDARGAIDPDSGLLANAVFWRNLNRAIDDADKRGAALSIARFSLPAADRRMSLEAARLVGRLMRQVDFACQETDKSIFTVFTETDLRAAHVVTRRIASLLKKVMLATDGKAAAEPAVTLATLKPRDTTDSLIARIVEEPPKPA
;
A
#
# COMPACT_ATOMS: atom_id res chain seq x y z
N MET A 1 -16.84 0.38 -23.80
CA MET A 1 -16.48 1.41 -22.84
C MET A 1 -15.01 1.40 -22.52
N LEU A 2 -14.40 2.54 -22.65
CA LEU A 2 -13.00 2.70 -22.32
C LEU A 2 -12.71 2.35 -20.86
N ALA A 3 -13.62 2.72 -19.96
CA ALA A 3 -13.47 2.41 -18.54
C ALA A 3 -13.38 0.91 -18.27
N SER A 4 -14.15 0.09 -18.99
CA SER A 4 -14.09 -1.36 -18.85
C SER A 4 -12.77 -1.94 -19.33
N LEU A 5 -12.26 -1.44 -20.45
CA LEU A 5 -10.97 -1.88 -20.97
C LEU A 5 -9.83 -1.45 -20.04
N ASP A 6 -9.90 -0.22 -19.55
CA ASP A 6 -8.91 0.26 -18.59
C ASP A 6 -8.93 -0.56 -17.31
N ALA A 7 -10.12 -0.96 -16.84
CA ALA A 7 -10.23 -1.78 -15.65
C ALA A 7 -9.57 -3.15 -15.82
N ARG A 8 -9.63 -3.74 -17.00
CA ARG A 8 -8.98 -5.02 -17.27
C ARG A 8 -7.46 -4.92 -17.17
N GLY A 9 -6.88 -3.83 -17.70
CA GLY A 9 -5.44 -3.61 -17.64
C GLY A 9 -5.00 -2.99 -16.32
N ALA A 10 -5.95 -2.45 -15.54
CA ALA A 10 -5.65 -1.75 -14.31
C ALA A 10 -5.45 -2.69 -13.12
N ILE A 11 -6.06 -3.86 -13.13
CA ILE A 11 -6.05 -4.77 -11.99
C ILE A 11 -5.16 -5.98 -12.31
N ASP A 12 -4.27 -6.29 -11.39
CA ASP A 12 -3.50 -7.53 -11.45
C ASP A 12 -4.45 -8.68 -11.10
N PRO A 13 -4.67 -9.64 -11.99
CA PRO A 13 -5.64 -10.71 -11.74
C PRO A 13 -5.25 -11.62 -10.58
N ASP A 14 -3.97 -11.75 -10.29
CA ASP A 14 -3.51 -12.65 -9.23
C ASP A 14 -3.71 -12.06 -7.84
N SER A 15 -3.34 -10.81 -7.65
CA SER A 15 -3.45 -10.13 -6.35
C SER A 15 -4.78 -9.42 -6.14
N GLY A 16 -5.44 -9.04 -7.21
CA GLY A 16 -6.65 -8.21 -7.15
C GLY A 16 -6.37 -6.74 -6.87
N LEU A 17 -5.11 -6.37 -6.76
CA LEU A 17 -4.70 -4.98 -6.56
C LEU A 17 -4.41 -4.33 -7.92
N LEU A 18 -4.10 -3.03 -7.90
CA LEU A 18 -3.75 -2.33 -9.13
C LEU A 18 -2.46 -2.86 -9.72
N ALA A 19 -2.38 -2.91 -11.04
CA ALA A 19 -1.12 -3.13 -11.73
C ALA A 19 -0.17 -1.98 -11.38
N ASN A 20 1.12 -2.27 -11.30
CA ASN A 20 2.11 -1.29 -10.84
C ASN A 20 2.08 0.01 -11.64
N ALA A 21 2.01 -0.08 -12.95
CA ALA A 21 1.98 1.13 -13.79
C ALA A 21 0.77 2.01 -13.50
N VAL A 22 -0.39 1.39 -13.24
CA VAL A 22 -1.61 2.11 -12.91
C VAL A 22 -1.52 2.73 -11.53
N PHE A 23 -0.94 2.00 -10.57
CA PHE A 23 -0.73 2.52 -9.22
C PHE A 23 0.10 3.81 -9.23
N TRP A 24 1.24 3.80 -9.92
CA TRP A 24 2.12 4.97 -9.97
C TRP A 24 1.46 6.16 -10.66
N ARG A 25 0.70 5.92 -11.72
CA ARG A 25 -0.05 6.97 -12.39
C ARG A 25 -1.12 7.57 -11.49
N ASN A 26 -1.84 6.71 -10.77
CA ASN A 26 -2.85 7.16 -9.81
C ASN A 26 -2.22 7.93 -8.65
N LEU A 27 -1.05 7.51 -8.19
CA LEU A 27 -0.33 8.21 -7.12
C LEU A 27 0.07 9.61 -7.57
N ASN A 28 0.60 9.74 -8.79
CA ASN A 28 0.95 11.07 -9.32
C ASN A 28 -0.26 12.01 -9.34
N ARG A 29 -1.41 11.51 -9.78
CA ARG A 29 -2.65 12.30 -9.79
C ARG A 29 -3.12 12.64 -8.40
N ALA A 30 -3.05 11.68 -7.49
CA ALA A 30 -3.51 11.88 -6.11
C ALA A 30 -2.66 12.92 -5.39
N ILE A 31 -1.35 12.91 -5.61
CA ILE A 31 -0.44 13.89 -5.04
C ILE A 31 -0.75 15.28 -5.58
N ASP A 32 -0.91 15.41 -6.88
CA ASP A 32 -1.24 16.68 -7.52
C ASP A 32 -2.56 17.23 -7.01
N ASP A 33 -3.58 16.37 -6.94
CA ASP A 33 -4.90 16.76 -6.46
C ASP A 33 -4.87 17.18 -4.98
N ALA A 34 -4.19 16.40 -4.15
CA ALA A 34 -4.08 16.72 -2.72
C ALA A 34 -3.35 18.04 -2.49
N ASP A 35 -2.27 18.27 -3.25
CA ASP A 35 -1.51 19.51 -3.15
C ASP A 35 -2.37 20.71 -3.52
N LYS A 36 -3.13 20.62 -4.59
CA LYS A 36 -4.01 21.71 -5.05
C LYS A 36 -5.13 22.01 -4.06
N ARG A 37 -5.68 20.98 -3.41
CA ARG A 37 -6.78 21.15 -2.47
C ARG A 37 -6.33 21.37 -1.02
N GLY A 38 -5.03 21.28 -0.76
CA GLY A 38 -4.53 21.31 0.60
C GLY A 38 -5.00 20.14 1.42
N ALA A 39 -5.25 18.99 0.80
CA ALA A 39 -5.74 17.80 1.47
C ALA A 39 -4.58 16.92 1.92
N ALA A 40 -4.79 16.14 2.98
CA ALA A 40 -3.80 15.17 3.45
C ALA A 40 -3.77 13.96 2.53
N LEU A 41 -2.61 13.32 2.44
CA LEU A 41 -2.42 12.07 1.73
C LEU A 41 -1.27 11.33 2.41
N SER A 42 -1.44 10.05 2.64
CA SER A 42 -0.40 9.22 3.24
C SER A 42 -0.16 7.99 2.39
N ILE A 43 1.08 7.52 2.40
CA ILE A 43 1.47 6.30 1.70
C ILE A 43 2.19 5.39 2.66
N ALA A 44 1.94 4.09 2.56
CA ALA A 44 2.61 3.10 3.38
C ALA A 44 3.16 1.97 2.52
N ARG A 45 4.27 1.41 2.95
CA ARG A 45 4.85 0.23 2.36
C ARG A 45 4.88 -0.86 3.41
N PHE A 46 4.20 -1.95 3.15
CA PHE A 46 4.20 -3.13 4.01
C PHE A 46 5.25 -4.10 3.50
N SER A 47 6.20 -4.46 4.35
CA SER A 47 7.26 -5.40 4.02
C SER A 47 6.94 -6.76 4.63
N LEU A 48 7.07 -7.80 3.82
CA LEU A 48 6.73 -9.17 4.17
C LEU A 48 7.97 -10.04 3.91
N PRO A 49 9.03 -9.90 4.74
CA PRO A 49 10.36 -10.44 4.38
C PRO A 49 10.40 -11.95 4.24
N ALA A 50 9.53 -12.66 4.92
CA ALA A 50 9.50 -14.12 4.87
C ALA A 50 8.41 -14.67 3.94
N ALA A 51 7.71 -13.81 3.20
CA ALA A 51 6.60 -14.24 2.37
C ALA A 51 7.10 -14.98 1.11
N ASP A 52 6.51 -16.16 0.86
CA ASP A 52 6.57 -16.78 -0.43
C ASP A 52 5.43 -16.21 -1.31
N ARG A 53 5.33 -16.67 -2.56
CA ARG A 53 4.31 -16.16 -3.47
C ARG A 53 2.89 -16.36 -2.96
N ARG A 54 2.60 -17.53 -2.39
CA ARG A 54 1.26 -17.84 -1.87
C ARG A 54 0.89 -16.89 -0.73
N MET A 55 1.79 -16.71 0.21
CA MET A 55 1.60 -15.82 1.35
C MET A 55 1.44 -14.38 0.88
N SER A 56 2.27 -13.97 -0.07
CA SER A 56 2.21 -12.64 -0.66
C SER A 56 0.85 -12.37 -1.31
N LEU A 57 0.30 -13.32 -2.05
CA LEU A 57 -1.01 -13.16 -2.67
C LEU A 57 -2.14 -13.11 -1.63
N GLU A 58 -2.06 -13.92 -0.59
CA GLU A 58 -3.04 -13.86 0.51
C GLU A 58 -2.99 -12.50 1.21
N ALA A 59 -1.79 -11.99 1.45
CA ALA A 59 -1.61 -10.67 2.04
C ALA A 59 -2.19 -9.58 1.15
N ALA A 60 -1.92 -9.64 -0.16
CA ALA A 60 -2.45 -8.66 -1.11
C ALA A 60 -3.98 -8.67 -1.15
N ARG A 61 -4.58 -9.83 -1.13
CA ARG A 61 -6.04 -9.96 -1.12
C ARG A 61 -6.65 -9.38 0.16
N LEU A 62 -5.99 -9.61 1.29
CA LEU A 62 -6.42 -9.02 2.56
C LEU A 62 -6.37 -7.50 2.49
N VAL A 63 -5.25 -6.95 2.03
CA VAL A 63 -5.11 -5.49 1.89
C VAL A 63 -6.21 -4.93 0.99
N GLY A 64 -6.48 -5.59 -0.14
CA GLY A 64 -7.53 -5.15 -1.05
C GLY A 64 -8.90 -5.07 -0.39
N ARG A 65 -9.22 -6.04 0.47
CA ARG A 65 -10.50 -6.04 1.19
C ARG A 65 -10.59 -4.93 2.24
N LEU A 66 -9.47 -4.44 2.72
CA LEU A 66 -9.43 -3.42 3.77
C LEU A 66 -9.35 -2.00 3.24
N MET A 67 -9.09 -1.82 1.94
CA MET A 67 -9.00 -0.50 1.32
C MET A 67 -10.38 0.12 1.18
N ARG A 68 -10.47 1.42 1.50
CA ARG A 68 -11.67 2.20 1.16
C ARG A 68 -11.70 2.39 -0.36
N GLN A 69 -12.88 2.75 -0.88
CA GLN A 69 -13.05 2.97 -2.32
C GLN A 69 -12.10 4.04 -2.87
N VAL A 70 -11.76 5.03 -2.05
CA VAL A 70 -10.88 6.13 -2.44
C VAL A 70 -9.40 5.81 -2.27
N ASP A 71 -9.09 4.71 -1.62
CA ASP A 71 -7.71 4.26 -1.38
C ASP A 71 -7.32 3.27 -2.47
N PHE A 72 -6.03 3.08 -2.65
CA PHE A 72 -5.55 2.12 -3.63
C PHE A 72 -4.22 1.51 -3.21
N ALA A 73 -3.92 0.35 -3.77
CA ALA A 73 -2.74 -0.41 -3.41
C ALA A 73 -2.20 -1.17 -4.61
N CYS A 74 -0.92 -1.52 -4.54
CA CYS A 74 -0.33 -2.45 -5.50
C CYS A 74 0.62 -3.40 -4.79
N GLN A 75 0.79 -4.57 -5.36
CA GLN A 75 1.82 -5.50 -4.93
C GLN A 75 3.11 -5.11 -5.65
N GLU A 76 4.02 -4.46 -4.94
CA GLU A 76 5.27 -3.98 -5.52
C GLU A 76 6.17 -5.15 -5.92
N THR A 77 6.36 -6.07 -4.98
CA THR A 77 7.11 -7.31 -5.18
C THR A 77 6.40 -8.43 -4.42
N ASP A 78 6.91 -9.64 -4.49
CA ASP A 78 6.37 -10.74 -3.66
C ASP A 78 6.55 -10.47 -2.16
N LYS A 79 7.33 -9.46 -1.79
CA LYS A 79 7.64 -9.17 -0.38
C LYS A 79 7.24 -7.78 0.05
N SER A 80 6.51 -7.04 -0.75
CA SER A 80 6.12 -5.68 -0.40
C SER A 80 4.84 -5.23 -1.10
N ILE A 81 4.04 -4.46 -0.36
CA ILE A 81 2.77 -3.90 -0.84
C ILE A 81 2.80 -2.41 -0.53
N PHE A 82 2.52 -1.58 -1.54
CA PHE A 82 2.29 -0.16 -1.34
C PHE A 82 0.81 0.13 -1.21
N THR A 83 0.46 1.02 -0.29
CA THR A 83 -0.91 1.51 -0.12
C THR A 83 -0.92 3.03 -0.10
N VAL A 84 -1.96 3.62 -0.69
CA VAL A 84 -2.17 5.07 -0.66
C VAL A 84 -3.50 5.34 0.02
N PHE A 85 -3.48 6.18 1.04
CA PHE A 85 -4.66 6.60 1.79
C PHE A 85 -4.93 8.06 1.47
N THR A 86 -6.00 8.32 0.73
CA THR A 86 -6.37 9.69 0.37
C THR A 86 -7.09 10.36 1.54
N GLU A 87 -6.95 11.68 1.63
CA GLU A 87 -7.57 12.48 2.70
C GLU A 87 -7.28 11.90 4.10
N THR A 88 -6.04 11.46 4.28
CA THR A 88 -5.62 10.77 5.50
C THR A 88 -4.31 11.38 5.97
N ASP A 89 -4.33 11.96 7.17
CA ASP A 89 -3.13 12.54 7.79
C ASP A 89 -2.29 11.45 8.46
N LEU A 90 -1.14 11.84 9.00
CA LEU A 90 -0.20 10.91 9.60
C LEU A 90 -0.83 10.12 10.75
N ARG A 91 -1.61 10.80 11.59
CA ARG A 91 -2.24 10.16 12.75
C ARG A 91 -3.25 9.09 12.34
N ALA A 92 -4.11 9.44 11.41
CA ALA A 92 -5.10 8.48 10.89
C ALA A 92 -4.43 7.34 10.14
N ALA A 93 -3.35 7.64 9.40
CA ALA A 93 -2.59 6.63 8.69
C ALA A 93 -1.93 5.63 9.64
N HIS A 94 -1.40 6.10 10.78
CA HIS A 94 -0.85 5.20 11.80
C HIS A 94 -1.89 4.22 12.31
N VAL A 95 -3.10 4.69 12.55
CA VAL A 95 -4.19 3.84 13.05
C VAL A 95 -4.52 2.75 12.03
N VAL A 96 -4.74 3.13 10.78
CA VAL A 96 -5.16 2.16 9.76
C VAL A 96 -4.02 1.19 9.39
N THR A 97 -2.78 1.67 9.29
CA THR A 97 -1.65 0.80 8.95
C THR A 97 -1.35 -0.19 10.05
N ARG A 98 -1.48 0.21 11.30
CA ARG A 98 -1.30 -0.69 12.43
C ARG A 98 -2.34 -1.80 12.43
N ARG A 99 -3.57 -1.47 12.11
CA ARG A 99 -4.66 -2.45 11.98
C ARG A 99 -4.38 -3.44 10.85
N ILE A 100 -3.98 -2.92 9.69
CA ILE A 100 -3.65 -3.76 8.54
C ILE A 100 -2.49 -4.69 8.89
N ALA A 101 -1.44 -4.17 9.49
CA ALA A 101 -0.26 -4.94 9.86
C ALA A 101 -0.61 -6.07 10.83
N SER A 102 -1.47 -5.80 11.81
CA SER A 102 -1.96 -6.83 12.73
C SER A 102 -2.68 -7.96 12.01
N LEU A 103 -3.53 -7.61 11.06
CA LEU A 103 -4.28 -8.60 10.29
C LEU A 103 -3.37 -9.38 9.35
N LEU A 104 -2.38 -8.72 8.75
CA LEU A 104 -1.37 -9.39 7.93
C LEU A 104 -0.59 -10.41 8.76
N LYS A 105 -0.21 -10.07 9.96
CA LYS A 105 0.49 -10.98 10.85
C LYS A 105 -0.34 -12.24 11.12
N LYS A 106 -1.63 -12.08 11.35
CA LYS A 106 -2.53 -13.22 11.57
C LYS A 106 -2.63 -14.13 10.35
N VAL A 107 -2.73 -13.53 9.17
CA VAL A 107 -2.80 -14.28 7.92
C VAL A 107 -1.49 -15.05 7.68
N MET A 108 -0.36 -14.40 7.93
CA MET A 108 0.94 -15.03 7.75
C MET A 108 1.13 -16.21 8.71
N LEU A 109 0.72 -16.07 9.96
CA LEU A 109 0.78 -17.16 10.92
C LEU A 109 -0.14 -18.31 10.53
N ALA A 110 -1.34 -18.02 10.08
CA ALA A 110 -2.29 -19.03 9.66
C ALA A 110 -1.82 -19.79 8.42
N THR A 111 -1.12 -19.11 7.50
CA THR A 111 -0.65 -19.72 6.26
C THR A 111 0.61 -20.55 6.46
N ASP A 112 1.54 -20.06 7.26
CA ASP A 112 2.85 -20.71 7.44
C ASP A 112 2.94 -21.55 8.71
N GLY A 113 2.10 -21.28 9.70
CA GLY A 113 2.13 -22.00 10.99
C GLY A 113 3.35 -21.71 11.83
N LYS A 114 4.16 -20.76 11.45
CA LYS A 114 5.38 -20.37 12.16
C LYS A 114 5.34 -18.90 12.54
N ALA A 115 6.04 -18.57 13.61
CA ALA A 115 6.31 -17.18 13.94
C ALA A 115 7.36 -16.65 12.96
N ALA A 116 6.94 -16.42 11.73
CA ALA A 116 7.81 -15.84 10.70
C ALA A 116 8.17 -14.41 11.07
N ALA A 117 9.14 -13.84 10.36
CA ALA A 117 9.46 -12.43 10.53
C ALA A 117 8.19 -11.60 10.40
N GLU A 118 7.97 -10.71 11.35
CA GLU A 118 6.76 -9.89 11.38
C GLU A 118 6.68 -8.96 10.18
N PRO A 119 5.46 -8.66 9.70
CA PRO A 119 5.28 -7.58 8.74
C PRO A 119 5.81 -6.28 9.33
N ALA A 120 6.46 -5.50 8.51
CA ALA A 120 6.94 -4.19 8.91
C ALA A 120 6.27 -3.14 8.04
N VAL A 121 6.12 -1.93 8.54
CA VAL A 121 5.50 -0.84 7.79
C VAL A 121 6.36 0.41 7.84
N THR A 122 6.51 1.06 6.70
CA THR A 122 7.08 2.38 6.58
C THR A 122 5.99 3.31 6.07
N LEU A 123 5.85 4.46 6.69
CA LEU A 123 4.74 5.38 6.44
C LEU A 123 5.28 6.78 6.21
N ALA A 124 4.74 7.47 5.21
CA ALA A 124 5.04 8.89 4.98
C ALA A 124 3.77 9.62 4.62
N THR A 125 3.68 10.87 5.06
CA THR A 125 2.55 11.75 4.74
C THR A 125 3.05 12.86 3.84
N LEU A 126 2.22 13.23 2.87
CA LEU A 126 2.52 14.29 1.90
C LEU A 126 2.80 15.60 2.62
N LYS A 127 3.92 16.23 2.29
CA LYS A 127 4.29 17.56 2.77
C LYS A 127 4.15 18.55 1.64
N PRO A 128 3.98 19.86 1.95
CA PRO A 128 3.98 20.87 0.90
C PRO A 128 5.21 20.71 0.00
N ARG A 129 5.01 20.85 -1.30
CA ARG A 129 6.06 20.73 -2.34
C ARG A 129 6.58 19.33 -2.57
N ASP A 130 5.99 18.30 -1.93
CA ASP A 130 6.37 16.94 -2.23
C ASP A 130 5.99 16.60 -3.68
N THR A 131 6.86 15.80 -4.28
CA THR A 131 6.59 15.11 -5.53
C THR A 131 6.43 13.64 -5.21
N THR A 132 6.04 12.85 -6.19
CA THR A 132 6.02 11.40 -6.03
C THR A 132 7.40 10.89 -5.62
N ASP A 133 8.45 11.38 -6.29
CA ASP A 133 9.82 10.93 -6.00
C ASP A 133 10.25 11.28 -4.58
N SER A 134 9.97 12.48 -4.10
CA SER A 134 10.38 12.88 -2.76
C SER A 134 9.60 12.13 -1.68
N LEU A 135 8.32 11.88 -1.91
CA LEU A 135 7.49 11.12 -0.98
C LEU A 135 7.96 9.67 -0.88
N ILE A 136 8.20 9.04 -2.03
CA ILE A 136 8.67 7.65 -2.07
C ILE A 136 10.08 7.53 -1.48
N ALA A 137 10.94 8.50 -1.70
CA ALA A 137 12.29 8.49 -1.12
C ALA A 137 12.26 8.38 0.39
N ARG A 138 11.33 9.07 1.05
CA ARG A 138 11.21 8.98 2.51
C ARG A 138 10.78 7.60 2.99
N ILE A 139 10.09 6.84 2.15
CA ILE A 139 9.67 5.48 2.48
C ILE A 139 10.78 4.48 2.26
N VAL A 140 11.49 4.62 1.15
CA VAL A 140 12.54 3.67 0.76
C VAL A 140 13.80 3.84 1.61
N GLU A 141 14.15 5.08 1.98
CA GLU A 141 15.34 5.37 2.76
C GLU A 141 15.20 5.07 4.23
N GLU A 142 13.98 5.09 4.77
CA GLU A 142 13.75 4.76 6.16
C GLU A 142 13.67 3.24 6.33
N PRO A 143 14.34 2.67 7.35
CA PRO A 143 14.17 1.24 7.63
C PRO A 143 12.74 0.96 8.06
N PRO A 144 12.13 -0.14 7.61
CA PRO A 144 10.78 -0.52 8.03
C PRO A 144 10.73 -0.73 9.55
N LYS A 145 9.63 -0.32 10.16
CA LYS A 145 9.41 -0.50 11.59
C LYS A 145 8.52 -1.70 11.84
N PRO A 146 8.77 -2.47 12.90
CA PRO A 146 7.85 -3.54 13.30
C PRO A 146 6.45 -2.98 13.52
N ALA A 147 5.48 -3.72 13.07
CA ALA A 147 4.08 -3.31 13.18
C ALA A 147 3.53 -3.45 14.60
#